data_f668d5d25e740c0b73e884506a3d8de7
#
_entry.id   f668d5d25e740c0b73e884506a3d8de7
#
_cell.length_a   1.000
_cell.length_b   1.000
_cell.length_c   1.000
_cell.angle_alpha   90.00
_cell.angle_beta   90.00
_cell.angle_gamma   90.00
#
_symmetry.space_group_name_H-M   'P 1'
#
loop_
_entity.id
_entity.type
_entity.pdbx_description
1 polymer ?
#
loop_
_entity_poly.entity_id
_entity_poly.type
_entity_poly.pdbx_seq_one_letter_code
_entity_poly.pdbx_strand_id
1 'polypeptide(L)'
;NFSTNCTTCHGLVSGWLGATFNHPTSPIALTGAHSANLVNCSQCHTSMPYSTVKQTCDGCHHADYAATTNPNHTAAGYSTDCSTCHQVVANWAGASVNHPTTPIALTGVHSSTAVQCTQCHTTMPYSTVKQTCDGCHHAEFVGTTDPNHAAASFSLTCTTCHSLVANWAGARFTAHDGSISQFRIYSGKHNGKWGQCSECHKLGQPYAATPQLLCLNCHAKVQTDKHRGKNYTPSDCVRSGCHANGSTP
;
A
#
# COMPACT_ATOMS: atom_id res chain seq x y z
N ASN A 1 29.38 -33.47 28.07
CA ASN A 1 30.70 -33.50 28.79
C ASN A 1 31.60 -32.43 28.18
N PHE A 2 32.08 -31.54 29.03
CA PHE A 2 33.14 -30.61 28.60
C PHE A 2 34.46 -31.38 28.45
N SER A 3 35.32 -30.90 27.56
CA SER A 3 36.68 -31.39 27.44
C SER A 3 37.42 -31.16 28.77
N THR A 4 38.17 -32.14 29.19
CA THR A 4 39.10 -32.00 30.33
C THR A 4 40.34 -31.17 29.97
N ASN A 5 40.52 -30.88 28.68
CA ASN A 5 41.53 -29.92 28.26
C ASN A 5 41.03 -28.50 28.44
N CYS A 6 41.41 -27.90 29.55
CA CYS A 6 40.97 -26.56 29.95
C CYS A 6 41.36 -25.45 28.96
N THR A 7 42.46 -25.65 28.22
CA THR A 7 42.94 -24.67 27.23
C THR A 7 42.05 -24.58 25.99
N THR A 8 41.11 -25.51 25.82
CA THR A 8 40.13 -25.44 24.73
C THR A 8 39.21 -24.22 24.87
N CYS A 9 38.95 -23.76 26.09
CA CYS A 9 38.05 -22.65 26.39
C CYS A 9 38.74 -21.52 27.15
N HIS A 10 39.74 -21.84 27.95
CA HIS A 10 40.42 -20.86 28.79
C HIS A 10 41.81 -20.52 28.27
N GLY A 11 42.13 -19.26 28.14
CA GLY A 11 43.50 -18.81 27.97
C GLY A 11 44.32 -19.02 29.25
N LEU A 12 45.64 -19.15 29.12
CA LEU A 12 46.58 -19.24 30.27
C LEU A 12 46.75 -17.87 30.92
N VAL A 13 45.67 -17.37 31.54
CA VAL A 13 45.64 -16.08 32.24
C VAL A 13 45.27 -16.28 33.69
N SER A 14 45.73 -15.37 34.54
CA SER A 14 45.44 -15.40 35.96
C SER A 14 43.92 -15.28 36.22
N GLY A 15 43.39 -16.13 37.10
CA GLY A 15 41.99 -16.07 37.54
C GLY A 15 40.98 -16.75 36.63
N TRP A 16 41.41 -17.47 35.63
CA TRP A 16 40.51 -18.20 34.68
C TRP A 16 39.46 -17.32 33.99
N LEU A 17 39.69 -16.02 33.99
CA LEU A 17 38.81 -15.04 33.32
C LEU A 17 38.97 -15.12 31.79
N GLY A 18 37.94 -14.73 31.08
CA GLY A 18 38.01 -14.65 29.62
C GLY A 18 37.96 -15.99 28.89
N ALA A 19 37.23 -16.97 29.44
CA ALA A 19 36.95 -18.19 28.67
C ALA A 19 36.30 -17.83 27.34
N THR A 20 36.90 -18.34 26.25
CA THR A 20 36.35 -18.21 24.90
C THR A 20 35.86 -19.57 24.44
N PHE A 21 34.61 -19.65 24.08
CA PHE A 21 34.04 -20.85 23.53
C PHE A 21 33.52 -20.54 22.11
N ASN A 22 33.99 -21.31 21.14
CA ASN A 22 33.50 -21.19 19.77
C ASN A 22 32.16 -21.90 19.68
N HIS A 23 31.08 -21.14 19.83
CA HIS A 23 29.73 -21.68 19.77
C HIS A 23 29.39 -22.05 18.33
N PRO A 24 28.83 -23.24 18.08
CA PRO A 24 28.35 -23.60 16.75
C PRO A 24 27.38 -22.58 16.19
N THR A 25 27.43 -22.34 14.88
CA THR A 25 26.51 -21.44 14.20
C THR A 25 25.16 -22.10 13.85
N SER A 26 25.08 -23.39 14.02
CA SER A 26 23.86 -24.18 13.82
C SER A 26 23.59 -25.02 15.06
N PRO A 27 22.34 -25.13 15.51
CA PRO A 27 21.10 -24.56 14.93
C PRO A 27 20.88 -23.08 15.24
N ILE A 28 21.52 -22.53 16.27
CA ILE A 28 21.35 -21.12 16.68
C ILE A 28 22.73 -20.47 16.81
N ALA A 29 23.00 -19.45 16.00
CA ALA A 29 24.20 -18.66 16.10
C ALA A 29 24.10 -17.63 17.24
N LEU A 30 25.21 -17.40 17.96
CA LEU A 30 25.29 -16.33 18.96
C LEU A 30 25.54 -14.98 18.28
N THR A 31 24.53 -14.49 17.58
CA THR A 31 24.55 -13.22 16.83
C THR A 31 23.30 -12.39 17.13
N GLY A 32 23.33 -11.13 16.82
CA GLY A 32 22.18 -10.23 17.02
C GLY A 32 21.70 -10.24 18.47
N ALA A 33 20.41 -10.46 18.68
CA ALA A 33 19.80 -10.54 20.01
C ALA A 33 20.30 -11.73 20.86
N HIS A 34 20.87 -12.75 20.24
CA HIS A 34 21.46 -13.91 20.92
C HIS A 34 22.98 -13.78 21.11
N SER A 35 23.57 -12.61 20.88
CA SER A 35 25.02 -12.46 21.03
C SER A 35 25.50 -12.79 22.46
N ALA A 36 26.69 -13.36 22.57
CA ALA A 36 27.24 -13.87 23.84
C ALA A 36 27.38 -12.84 24.97
N ASN A 37 27.35 -11.55 24.66
CA ASN A 37 27.33 -10.46 25.63
C ASN A 37 25.90 -10.07 26.07
N LEU A 38 24.85 -10.57 25.43
CA LEU A 38 23.45 -10.29 25.78
C LEU A 38 22.75 -11.48 26.44
N VAL A 39 23.23 -12.70 26.20
CA VAL A 39 22.64 -13.92 26.76
C VAL A 39 23.64 -14.71 27.59
N ASN A 40 23.16 -15.30 28.67
CA ASN A 40 23.95 -16.22 29.48
C ASN A 40 23.76 -17.65 29.01
N CYS A 41 24.80 -18.48 29.16
CA CYS A 41 24.76 -19.89 28.74
C CYS A 41 23.54 -20.65 29.30
N SER A 42 23.19 -20.38 30.56
CA SER A 42 22.09 -21.04 31.27
C SER A 42 20.69 -20.66 30.75
N GLN A 43 20.55 -19.62 29.97
CA GLN A 43 19.26 -19.25 29.35
C GLN A 43 18.87 -20.25 28.23
N CYS A 44 19.87 -20.78 27.55
CA CYS A 44 19.66 -21.80 26.50
C CYS A 44 19.94 -23.20 27.03
N HIS A 45 20.98 -23.37 27.82
CA HIS A 45 21.42 -24.64 28.40
C HIS A 45 20.83 -24.83 29.79
N THR A 46 19.53 -25.15 29.86
CA THR A 46 18.80 -25.25 31.14
C THR A 46 19.00 -26.60 31.85
N SER A 47 19.52 -27.62 31.17
CA SER A 47 19.74 -28.95 31.70
C SER A 47 21.01 -29.60 31.15
N MET A 48 21.56 -30.54 31.88
CA MET A 48 22.70 -31.36 31.42
C MET A 48 22.25 -32.63 30.72
N PRO A 49 22.93 -33.11 29.69
CA PRO A 49 24.12 -32.51 29.05
C PRO A 49 23.75 -31.30 28.17
N TYR A 50 24.61 -30.31 28.09
CA TYR A 50 24.39 -29.07 27.32
C TYR A 50 24.19 -29.26 25.79
N SER A 51 24.28 -30.50 25.31
CA SER A 51 23.97 -30.86 23.93
C SER A 51 22.44 -30.92 23.64
N THR A 52 21.61 -30.87 24.69
CA THR A 52 20.14 -30.95 24.58
C THR A 52 19.49 -29.58 24.57
N VAL A 53 19.92 -28.70 23.69
CA VAL A 53 19.29 -27.38 23.49
C VAL A 53 18.13 -27.51 22.50
N LYS A 54 17.05 -26.77 22.75
CA LYS A 54 16.00 -26.59 21.75
C LYS A 54 16.60 -25.92 20.51
N GLN A 55 16.34 -26.49 19.36
CA GLN A 55 17.05 -26.15 18.14
C GLN A 55 16.26 -25.26 17.19
N THR A 56 15.08 -24.79 17.60
CA THR A 56 14.18 -23.96 16.80
C THR A 56 13.81 -22.69 17.58
N CYS A 57 13.49 -21.64 16.85
CA CYS A 57 13.01 -20.39 17.45
C CYS A 57 11.79 -20.66 18.33
N ASP A 58 10.81 -21.37 17.82
CA ASP A 58 9.59 -21.76 18.53
C ASP A 58 9.86 -22.57 19.79
N GLY A 59 10.89 -23.39 19.79
CA GLY A 59 11.25 -24.18 20.95
C GLY A 59 11.51 -23.36 22.22
N CYS A 60 11.98 -22.13 22.09
CA CYS A 60 12.21 -21.19 23.17
C CYS A 60 11.15 -20.07 23.20
N HIS A 61 10.71 -19.59 22.05
CA HIS A 61 9.86 -18.42 21.87
C HIS A 61 8.40 -18.77 21.58
N HIS A 62 7.93 -19.96 21.91
CA HIS A 62 6.54 -20.36 21.67
C HIS A 62 5.53 -19.45 22.38
N ALA A 63 5.86 -18.99 23.59
CA ALA A 63 5.01 -18.07 24.32
C ALA A 63 4.89 -16.70 23.60
N ASP A 64 5.99 -16.21 23.04
CA ASP A 64 5.99 -14.97 22.26
C ASP A 64 5.15 -15.13 21.00
N TYR A 65 5.30 -16.26 20.27
CA TYR A 65 4.49 -16.60 19.10
C TYR A 65 2.99 -16.66 19.44
N ALA A 66 2.62 -17.33 20.53
CA ALA A 66 1.23 -17.50 20.93
C ALA A 66 0.59 -16.19 21.44
N ALA A 67 1.38 -15.27 21.98
CA ALA A 67 0.90 -14.00 22.54
C ALA A 67 0.69 -12.91 21.50
N THR A 68 1.08 -13.14 20.24
CA THR A 68 0.95 -12.13 19.18
C THR A 68 -0.51 -11.82 18.87
N THR A 69 -0.80 -10.54 18.60
CA THR A 69 -2.15 -10.06 18.28
C THR A 69 -2.26 -9.36 16.94
N ASN A 70 -1.16 -8.77 16.45
CA ASN A 70 -1.14 -8.07 15.16
C ASN A 70 0.20 -8.27 14.42
N PRO A 71 0.27 -9.26 13.51
CA PRO A 71 -0.72 -10.27 13.25
C PRO A 71 -0.80 -11.32 14.37
N ASN A 72 -1.94 -11.95 14.55
CA ASN A 72 -2.06 -13.10 15.44
C ASN A 72 -1.49 -14.33 14.73
N HIS A 73 -0.29 -14.77 15.12
CA HIS A 73 0.45 -15.83 14.44
C HIS A 73 -0.26 -17.19 14.54
N THR A 74 -0.77 -17.52 15.72
CA THR A 74 -1.46 -18.79 15.96
C THR A 74 -2.74 -18.89 15.14
N ALA A 75 -3.59 -17.84 15.21
CA ALA A 75 -4.85 -17.83 14.48
C ALA A 75 -4.63 -17.75 12.95
N ALA A 76 -3.58 -17.08 12.50
CA ALA A 76 -3.21 -17.00 11.09
C ALA A 76 -2.58 -18.29 10.54
N GLY A 77 -2.20 -19.23 11.41
CA GLY A 77 -1.52 -20.45 11.01
C GLY A 77 -0.14 -20.20 10.41
N TYR A 78 0.57 -19.16 10.88
CA TYR A 78 1.92 -18.88 10.39
C TYR A 78 2.89 -19.99 10.79
N SER A 79 3.92 -20.16 9.97
CA SER A 79 5.00 -21.10 10.25
C SER A 79 5.72 -20.72 11.54
N THR A 80 6.11 -21.74 12.31
CA THR A 80 7.03 -21.59 13.46
C THR A 80 8.48 -21.44 13.04
N ASP A 81 8.78 -21.48 11.74
CA ASP A 81 10.05 -21.01 11.19
C ASP A 81 10.03 -19.48 11.11
N CYS A 82 10.38 -18.85 12.21
CA CYS A 82 10.32 -17.40 12.38
C CYS A 82 11.28 -16.65 11.44
N SER A 83 12.35 -17.32 10.97
CA SER A 83 13.36 -16.71 10.09
C SER A 83 12.83 -16.31 8.73
N THR A 84 11.67 -16.83 8.34
CA THR A 84 10.99 -16.48 7.09
C THR A 84 10.58 -15.00 7.06
N CYS A 85 10.27 -14.43 8.22
CA CYS A 85 9.80 -13.05 8.32
C CYS A 85 10.65 -12.19 9.27
N HIS A 86 11.24 -12.79 10.30
CA HIS A 86 11.98 -12.09 11.34
C HIS A 86 13.49 -12.26 11.21
N GLN A 87 14.21 -11.22 11.53
CA GLN A 87 15.65 -11.27 11.75
C GLN A 87 15.95 -11.44 13.24
N VAL A 88 17.18 -11.90 13.57
CA VAL A 88 17.65 -12.08 14.95
C VAL A 88 17.99 -10.71 15.54
N VAL A 89 16.99 -9.95 15.90
CA VAL A 89 17.09 -8.61 16.48
C VAL A 89 16.24 -8.53 17.76
N ALA A 90 16.56 -7.57 18.62
CA ALA A 90 15.82 -7.38 19.86
C ALA A 90 14.34 -7.00 19.58
N ASN A 91 13.46 -7.48 20.46
CA ASN A 91 12.02 -7.17 20.47
C ASN A 91 11.28 -7.54 19.17
N TRP A 92 11.78 -8.49 18.39
CA TRP A 92 11.18 -8.94 17.13
C TRP A 92 10.94 -7.83 16.10
N ALA A 93 11.68 -6.72 16.23
CA ALA A 93 11.52 -5.57 15.35
C ALA A 93 11.88 -5.89 13.90
N GLY A 94 11.23 -5.20 12.96
CA GLY A 94 11.61 -5.26 11.56
C GLY A 94 11.23 -6.55 10.83
N ALA A 95 10.14 -7.21 11.24
CA ALA A 95 9.60 -8.30 10.44
C ALA A 95 9.29 -7.83 9.01
N SER A 96 9.75 -8.57 8.02
CA SER A 96 9.46 -8.32 6.62
C SER A 96 8.60 -9.43 6.04
N VAL A 97 7.45 -9.06 5.52
CA VAL A 97 6.56 -9.96 4.79
C VAL A 97 6.64 -9.62 3.32
N ASN A 98 6.94 -10.59 2.49
CA ASN A 98 6.83 -10.43 1.03
C ASN A 98 5.34 -10.46 0.66
N HIS A 99 4.68 -9.30 0.77
CA HIS A 99 3.27 -9.18 0.45
C HIS A 99 3.08 -9.16 -1.08
N PRO A 100 2.15 -9.97 -1.62
CA PRO A 100 1.85 -9.94 -3.04
C PRO A 100 1.50 -8.53 -3.54
N THR A 101 1.89 -8.20 -4.75
CA THR A 101 1.53 -6.91 -5.38
C THR A 101 0.12 -6.93 -5.96
N THR A 102 -0.45 -8.10 -6.10
CA THR A 102 -1.83 -8.32 -6.55
C THR A 102 -2.60 -9.10 -5.49
N PRO A 103 -3.87 -8.79 -5.24
CA PRO A 103 -4.70 -7.74 -5.88
C PRO A 103 -4.41 -6.33 -5.38
N ILE A 104 -3.83 -6.18 -4.19
CA ILE A 104 -3.54 -4.86 -3.59
C ILE A 104 -2.08 -4.83 -3.13
N ALA A 105 -1.29 -3.93 -3.72
CA ALA A 105 0.08 -3.70 -3.29
C ALA A 105 0.13 -2.86 -2.00
N LEU A 106 1.07 -3.18 -1.11
CA LEU A 106 1.34 -2.37 0.09
C LEU A 106 2.17 -1.14 -0.27
N THR A 107 1.56 -0.20 -0.98
CA THR A 107 2.19 1.05 -1.43
C THR A 107 1.29 2.25 -1.12
N GLY A 108 1.85 3.44 -1.15
CA GLY A 108 1.10 4.66 -0.88
C GLY A 108 0.40 4.62 0.48
N VAL A 109 -0.90 4.91 0.50
CA VAL A 109 -1.72 4.88 1.72
C VAL A 109 -1.95 3.47 2.29
N HIS A 110 -1.70 2.42 1.50
CA HIS A 110 -1.75 1.03 1.95
C HIS A 110 -0.37 0.48 2.37
N SER A 111 0.65 1.33 2.53
CA SER A 111 1.97 0.85 2.93
C SER A 111 1.93 0.14 4.29
N SER A 112 2.82 -0.81 4.50
CA SER A 112 2.92 -1.59 5.75
C SER A 112 3.19 -0.72 7.00
N THR A 113 3.64 0.53 6.80
CA THR A 113 3.80 1.51 7.88
C THR A 113 2.52 2.31 8.16
N ALA A 114 1.59 2.37 7.22
CA ALA A 114 0.35 3.13 7.33
C ALA A 114 -0.84 2.28 7.77
N VAL A 115 -0.83 0.98 7.46
CA VAL A 115 -1.93 0.06 7.77
C VAL A 115 -1.46 -1.12 8.60
N GLN A 116 -2.33 -1.61 9.48
CA GLN A 116 -2.12 -2.83 10.23
C GLN A 116 -2.66 -4.04 9.46
N CYS A 117 -2.04 -5.19 9.63
CA CYS A 117 -2.45 -6.42 8.94
C CYS A 117 -3.94 -6.74 9.15
N THR A 118 -4.44 -6.54 10.37
CA THR A 118 -5.83 -6.81 10.76
C THR A 118 -6.87 -5.89 10.13
N GLN A 119 -6.47 -4.76 9.56
CA GLN A 119 -7.40 -3.87 8.84
C GLN A 119 -7.85 -4.49 7.50
N CYS A 120 -6.97 -5.25 6.87
CA CYS A 120 -7.29 -5.96 5.62
C CYS A 120 -7.65 -7.43 5.88
N HIS A 121 -6.90 -8.08 6.77
CA HIS A 121 -7.08 -9.48 7.13
C HIS A 121 -8.00 -9.61 8.35
N THR A 122 -9.30 -9.40 8.14
CA THR A 122 -10.30 -9.37 9.21
C THR A 122 -10.80 -10.77 9.61
N THR A 123 -10.55 -11.78 8.79
CA THR A 123 -10.98 -13.17 9.01
C THR A 123 -9.84 -14.14 8.72
N MET A 124 -9.87 -15.29 9.37
CA MET A 124 -8.89 -16.37 9.16
C MET A 124 -9.43 -17.40 8.17
N PRO A 125 -8.59 -18.04 7.36
CA PRO A 125 -7.16 -17.75 7.16
C PRO A 125 -6.93 -16.43 6.40
N TYR A 126 -5.79 -15.78 6.59
CA TYR A 126 -5.44 -14.50 5.95
C TYR A 126 -5.40 -14.52 4.41
N SER A 127 -5.62 -15.68 3.79
CA SER A 127 -5.79 -15.81 2.34
C SER A 127 -7.13 -15.26 1.82
N THR A 128 -8.10 -15.01 2.71
CA THR A 128 -9.45 -14.54 2.33
C THR A 128 -9.59 -13.02 2.46
N VAL A 129 -8.76 -12.28 1.78
CA VAL A 129 -8.86 -10.81 1.73
C VAL A 129 -9.79 -10.39 0.59
N LYS A 130 -10.57 -9.36 0.83
CA LYS A 130 -11.28 -8.67 -0.25
C LYS A 130 -10.27 -8.12 -1.26
N GLN A 131 -10.46 -8.47 -2.51
CA GLN A 131 -9.44 -8.27 -3.55
C GLN A 131 -9.69 -7.04 -4.44
N THR A 132 -10.67 -6.22 -4.10
CA THR A 132 -11.04 -5.05 -4.88
C THR A 132 -11.14 -3.82 -3.98
N CYS A 133 -10.91 -2.65 -4.56
CA CYS A 133 -11.08 -1.38 -3.83
C CYS A 133 -12.48 -1.29 -3.21
N ASP A 134 -13.51 -1.58 -4.00
CA ASP A 134 -14.91 -1.59 -3.58
C ASP A 134 -15.18 -2.58 -2.43
N GLY A 135 -14.49 -3.70 -2.41
CA GLY A 135 -14.65 -4.69 -1.35
C GLY A 135 -14.42 -4.12 0.06
N CYS A 136 -13.56 -3.12 0.19
CA CYS A 136 -13.27 -2.43 1.45
C CYS A 136 -13.89 -1.02 1.49
N HIS A 137 -13.90 -0.31 0.36
CA HIS A 137 -14.26 1.10 0.24
C HIS A 137 -15.65 1.33 -0.36
N HIS A 138 -16.57 0.35 -0.25
CA HIS A 138 -17.93 0.48 -0.78
C HIS A 138 -18.71 1.62 -0.13
N ALA A 139 -18.55 1.80 1.16
CA ALA A 139 -19.23 2.88 1.89
C ALA A 139 -18.80 4.26 1.41
N GLU A 140 -17.51 4.44 1.15
CA GLU A 140 -16.98 5.67 0.58
C GLU A 140 -17.51 5.89 -0.84
N PHE A 141 -17.56 4.84 -1.67
CA PHE A 141 -18.10 4.92 -3.04
C PHE A 141 -19.56 5.38 -3.05
N VAL A 142 -20.42 4.82 -2.22
CA VAL A 142 -21.85 5.19 -2.18
C VAL A 142 -22.08 6.51 -1.46
N GLY A 143 -21.19 6.90 -0.56
CA GLY A 143 -21.26 8.14 0.20
C GLY A 143 -20.83 9.39 -0.56
N THR A 144 -20.28 9.26 -1.75
CA THR A 144 -19.81 10.41 -2.54
C THR A 144 -20.97 11.25 -3.05
N THR A 145 -20.76 12.57 -3.09
CA THR A 145 -21.76 13.54 -3.54
C THR A 145 -21.33 14.33 -4.77
N ASP A 146 -20.03 14.56 -4.96
CA ASP A 146 -19.50 15.29 -6.12
C ASP A 146 -18.15 14.68 -6.59
N PRO A 147 -18.17 13.86 -7.62
CA PRO A 147 -19.35 13.30 -8.25
C PRO A 147 -20.06 12.26 -7.38
N ASN A 148 -21.37 12.11 -7.51
CA ASN A 148 -22.07 10.99 -6.89
C ASN A 148 -21.80 9.73 -7.71
N HIS A 149 -20.91 8.87 -7.24
CA HIS A 149 -20.42 7.70 -7.99
C HIS A 149 -21.52 6.68 -8.27
N ALA A 150 -22.35 6.40 -7.28
CA ALA A 150 -23.45 5.43 -7.41
C ALA A 150 -24.53 5.94 -8.38
N ALA A 151 -25.00 7.17 -8.20
CA ALA A 151 -26.02 7.77 -9.08
C ALA A 151 -25.52 7.95 -10.52
N ALA A 152 -24.22 8.22 -10.69
CA ALA A 152 -23.58 8.37 -12.00
C ALA A 152 -23.22 7.02 -12.66
N SER A 153 -23.45 5.92 -11.98
CA SER A 153 -23.11 4.57 -12.45
C SER A 153 -21.62 4.41 -12.82
N PHE A 154 -20.73 4.99 -12.01
CA PHE A 154 -19.30 4.84 -12.25
C PHE A 154 -18.84 3.40 -12.03
N SER A 155 -17.81 3.03 -12.79
CA SER A 155 -17.16 1.73 -12.62
C SER A 155 -16.49 1.62 -11.26
N LEU A 156 -16.52 0.42 -10.68
CA LEU A 156 -15.79 0.06 -9.47
C LEU A 156 -14.27 -0.08 -9.69
N THR A 157 -13.79 0.19 -10.92
CA THR A 157 -12.35 0.28 -11.22
C THR A 157 -11.83 1.66 -10.81
N CYS A 158 -11.68 1.87 -9.52
CA CYS A 158 -11.36 3.17 -8.92
C CYS A 158 -10.06 3.79 -9.45
N THR A 159 -9.09 2.95 -9.83
CA THR A 159 -7.79 3.38 -10.37
C THR A 159 -7.87 4.08 -11.73
N THR A 160 -9.02 4.04 -12.40
CA THR A 160 -9.24 4.82 -13.61
C THR A 160 -9.16 6.33 -13.36
N CYS A 161 -9.54 6.76 -12.16
CA CYS A 161 -9.56 8.17 -11.78
C CYS A 161 -8.70 8.49 -10.56
N HIS A 162 -8.55 7.52 -9.65
CA HIS A 162 -7.85 7.71 -8.39
C HIS A 162 -6.48 7.06 -8.37
N SER A 163 -5.54 7.69 -7.70
CA SER A 163 -4.26 7.12 -7.29
C SER A 163 -4.30 6.74 -5.81
N LEU A 164 -3.33 5.92 -5.36
CA LEU A 164 -3.23 5.49 -3.97
C LEU A 164 -2.69 6.62 -3.07
N VAL A 165 -3.51 7.65 -2.87
CA VAL A 165 -3.21 8.81 -2.03
C VAL A 165 -4.29 8.99 -0.96
N ALA A 166 -3.92 9.67 0.12
CA ALA A 166 -4.84 9.91 1.23
C ALA A 166 -6.08 10.71 0.79
N ASN A 167 -7.22 10.38 1.40
CA ASN A 167 -8.50 11.07 1.22
C ASN A 167 -9.00 11.10 -0.23
N TRP A 168 -8.58 10.16 -1.08
CA TRP A 168 -8.98 10.09 -2.49
C TRP A 168 -8.67 11.37 -3.29
N ALA A 169 -7.73 12.18 -2.81
CA ALA A 169 -7.41 13.48 -3.39
C ALA A 169 -6.88 13.37 -4.81
N GLY A 170 -7.15 14.40 -5.61
CA GLY A 170 -6.56 14.55 -6.95
C GLY A 170 -7.10 13.58 -8.00
N ALA A 171 -8.34 13.09 -7.86
CA ALA A 171 -8.97 12.28 -8.90
C ALA A 171 -8.93 12.98 -10.26
N ARG A 172 -8.54 12.26 -11.30
CA ARG A 172 -8.45 12.78 -12.67
C ARG A 172 -8.99 11.75 -13.65
N PHE A 173 -10.00 12.13 -14.38
CA PHE A 173 -10.47 11.34 -15.51
C PHE A 173 -9.76 11.83 -16.79
N THR A 174 -8.59 11.27 -17.06
CA THR A 174 -7.70 11.71 -18.13
C THR A 174 -8.30 11.62 -19.54
N ALA A 175 -9.36 10.84 -19.71
CA ALA A 175 -10.10 10.77 -20.99
C ALA A 175 -10.72 12.11 -21.42
N HIS A 176 -10.89 13.06 -20.49
CA HIS A 176 -11.29 14.42 -20.86
C HIS A 176 -10.30 15.13 -21.79
N ASP A 177 -9.00 14.82 -21.69
CA ASP A 177 -7.98 15.38 -22.58
C ASP A 177 -7.63 14.43 -23.74
N GLY A 178 -8.27 13.27 -23.77
CA GLY A 178 -8.03 12.20 -24.73
C GLY A 178 -9.15 12.00 -25.75
N SER A 179 -9.45 10.74 -26.02
CA SER A 179 -10.32 10.29 -27.10
C SER A 179 -11.82 10.50 -26.90
N ILE A 180 -12.28 10.73 -25.66
CA ILE A 180 -13.72 10.74 -25.34
C ILE A 180 -14.31 12.15 -25.46
N SER A 181 -13.52 13.20 -25.28
CA SER A 181 -14.05 14.55 -25.21
C SER A 181 -13.25 15.53 -26.06
N GLN A 182 -13.96 16.30 -26.85
CA GLN A 182 -13.41 17.49 -27.50
C GLN A 182 -13.18 18.62 -26.48
N PHE A 183 -13.58 18.40 -25.22
CA PHE A 183 -13.58 19.39 -24.16
C PHE A 183 -12.45 19.10 -23.16
N ARG A 184 -11.28 19.64 -23.44
CA ARG A 184 -10.08 19.44 -22.60
C ARG A 184 -10.17 20.29 -21.34
N ILE A 185 -10.03 19.64 -20.17
CA ILE A 185 -10.10 20.31 -18.88
C ILE A 185 -8.78 20.28 -18.09
N TYR A 186 -7.85 19.39 -18.46
CA TYR A 186 -6.53 19.30 -17.84
C TYR A 186 -5.42 19.92 -18.70
N SER A 187 -5.76 20.41 -19.88
CA SER A 187 -4.86 21.14 -20.76
C SER A 187 -5.59 22.29 -21.46
N GLY A 188 -4.83 23.16 -22.15
CA GLY A 188 -5.38 24.31 -22.83
C GLY A 188 -5.91 25.40 -21.88
N LYS A 189 -6.84 26.21 -22.36
CA LYS A 189 -7.38 27.38 -21.63
C LYS A 189 -8.31 27.01 -20.48
N HIS A 190 -8.84 25.79 -20.48
CA HIS A 190 -9.72 25.31 -19.43
C HIS A 190 -8.98 24.66 -18.27
N ASN A 191 -7.66 24.46 -18.39
CA ASN A 191 -6.88 23.87 -17.31
C ASN A 191 -7.01 24.65 -16.01
N GLY A 192 -7.44 23.94 -14.94
CA GLY A 192 -7.60 24.50 -13.62
C GLY A 192 -8.72 25.53 -13.46
N LYS A 193 -9.70 25.56 -14.39
CA LYS A 193 -10.85 26.48 -14.31
C LYS A 193 -11.99 25.95 -13.45
N TRP A 194 -12.09 24.65 -13.31
CA TRP A 194 -13.13 23.97 -12.55
C TRP A 194 -12.51 23.02 -11.53
N GLY A 195 -13.12 23.01 -10.34
CA GLY A 195 -12.69 22.17 -9.23
C GLY A 195 -13.59 20.96 -9.01
N GLN A 196 -14.84 21.04 -9.51
CA GLN A 196 -15.87 20.03 -9.25
C GLN A 196 -16.47 19.51 -10.56
N CYS A 197 -16.74 18.20 -10.58
CA CYS A 197 -17.34 17.55 -11.76
C CYS A 197 -18.76 18.07 -12.01
N SER A 198 -19.49 18.39 -10.96
CA SER A 198 -20.87 18.89 -11.01
C SER A 198 -21.02 20.28 -11.65
N GLU A 199 -19.94 21.03 -11.80
CA GLU A 199 -19.98 22.31 -12.53
C GLU A 199 -20.41 22.12 -14.00
N CYS A 200 -20.04 20.99 -14.58
CA CYS A 200 -20.42 20.60 -15.94
C CYS A 200 -21.42 19.46 -15.97
N HIS A 201 -21.22 18.43 -15.15
CA HIS A 201 -22.06 17.25 -15.09
C HIS A 201 -23.15 17.43 -14.05
N LYS A 202 -24.37 17.66 -14.48
CA LYS A 202 -25.50 17.87 -13.57
C LYS A 202 -25.84 16.61 -12.80
N LEU A 203 -26.10 16.75 -11.50
CA LEU A 203 -26.50 15.66 -10.63
C LEU A 203 -27.75 14.93 -11.17
N GLY A 204 -27.76 13.61 -11.04
CA GLY A 204 -28.86 12.77 -11.49
C GLY A 204 -28.87 12.42 -12.99
N GLN A 205 -27.87 12.87 -13.76
CA GLN A 205 -27.67 12.43 -15.14
C GLN A 205 -26.49 11.45 -15.22
N PRO A 206 -26.60 10.39 -16.04
CA PRO A 206 -25.44 9.53 -16.29
C PRO A 206 -24.31 10.37 -16.90
N TYR A 207 -23.11 10.28 -16.36
CA TYR A 207 -21.95 11.06 -16.83
C TYR A 207 -21.61 10.74 -18.29
N ALA A 208 -21.83 9.49 -18.73
CA ALA A 208 -21.67 9.09 -20.12
C ALA A 208 -22.71 9.69 -21.07
N ALA A 209 -23.90 10.02 -20.58
CA ALA A 209 -24.99 10.61 -21.31
C ALA A 209 -25.07 12.13 -21.18
N THR A 210 -23.99 12.75 -20.72
CA THR A 210 -23.92 14.22 -20.63
C THR A 210 -24.26 14.79 -22.01
N PRO A 211 -25.38 15.54 -22.12
CA PRO A 211 -25.72 16.17 -23.36
C PRO A 211 -24.54 17.04 -23.75
N GLN A 212 -24.14 16.97 -24.97
CA GLN A 212 -23.00 17.66 -25.54
C GLN A 212 -22.82 19.02 -24.88
N LEU A 213 -21.82 19.14 -24.01
CA LEU A 213 -21.43 20.42 -23.46
C LEU A 213 -20.85 21.21 -24.62
N LEU A 214 -21.73 22.00 -25.20
CA LEU A 214 -21.39 22.83 -26.32
C LEU A 214 -20.71 24.08 -25.79
N CYS A 215 -19.68 24.54 -26.48
CA CYS A 215 -18.96 25.76 -26.12
C CYS A 215 -19.93 26.91 -25.82
N LEU A 216 -21.03 26.99 -26.54
CA LEU A 216 -22.04 28.03 -26.40
C LEU A 216 -22.92 27.92 -25.16
N ASN A 217 -22.83 26.82 -24.41
CA ASN A 217 -23.57 26.71 -23.14
C ASN A 217 -22.93 27.61 -22.07
N CYS A 218 -21.63 27.90 -22.20
CA CYS A 218 -20.88 28.75 -21.29
C CYS A 218 -20.37 30.03 -21.96
N HIS A 219 -20.07 29.95 -23.27
CA HIS A 219 -19.56 31.08 -24.04
C HIS A 219 -20.65 31.63 -24.95
N ALA A 220 -21.05 32.88 -24.72
CA ALA A 220 -21.98 33.54 -25.61
C ALA A 220 -21.40 33.61 -27.04
N LYS A 221 -22.27 33.48 -28.03
CA LYS A 221 -21.90 33.62 -29.45
C LYS A 221 -21.39 35.05 -29.72
N VAL A 222 -20.08 35.20 -29.80
CA VAL A 222 -19.44 36.51 -29.97
C VAL A 222 -19.57 36.99 -31.42
N GLN A 223 -19.93 38.27 -31.58
CA GLN A 223 -20.03 38.96 -32.86
C GLN A 223 -18.73 39.75 -33.14
N THR A 224 -17.62 39.05 -33.20
CA THR A 224 -16.35 39.63 -33.63
C THR A 224 -16.26 39.63 -35.14
N ASP A 225 -15.35 40.40 -35.74
CA ASP A 225 -15.16 40.43 -37.20
C ASP A 225 -14.86 39.07 -37.81
N LYS A 226 -14.25 38.16 -37.05
CA LYS A 226 -14.00 36.78 -37.49
C LYS A 226 -15.24 35.88 -37.44
N HIS A 227 -16.21 36.21 -36.61
CA HIS A 227 -17.44 35.40 -36.41
C HIS A 227 -18.69 36.03 -37.00
N ARG A 228 -18.69 37.35 -37.26
CA ARG A 228 -19.84 38.09 -37.79
C ARG A 228 -20.28 37.52 -39.14
N GLY A 229 -21.56 37.21 -39.23
CA GLY A 229 -22.15 36.67 -40.47
C GLY A 229 -21.71 35.25 -40.84
N LYS A 230 -20.91 34.58 -39.98
CA LYS A 230 -20.52 33.18 -40.22
C LYS A 230 -21.53 32.23 -39.57
N ASN A 231 -21.93 31.25 -40.35
CA ASN A 231 -22.70 30.12 -39.83
C ASN A 231 -21.73 29.08 -39.29
N TYR A 232 -21.64 28.99 -37.97
CA TYR A 232 -20.82 28.00 -37.30
C TYR A 232 -21.62 27.22 -36.26
N THR A 233 -21.26 25.95 -36.13
CA THR A 233 -21.83 25.02 -35.17
C THR A 233 -20.87 24.89 -33.97
N PRO A 234 -21.36 24.42 -32.83
CA PRO A 234 -20.47 24.14 -31.67
C PRO A 234 -19.27 23.24 -31.98
N SER A 235 -19.42 22.30 -32.91
CA SER A 235 -18.32 21.44 -33.35
C SER A 235 -17.23 22.19 -34.13
N ASP A 236 -17.57 23.30 -34.75
CA ASP A 236 -16.59 24.11 -35.47
C ASP A 236 -15.65 24.86 -34.51
N CYS A 237 -16.09 25.11 -33.27
CA CYS A 237 -15.28 25.79 -32.28
C CYS A 237 -13.97 25.07 -31.96
N VAL A 238 -13.95 23.74 -31.99
CA VAL A 238 -12.79 22.91 -31.67
C VAL A 238 -12.03 22.41 -32.89
N ARG A 239 -12.47 22.82 -34.09
CA ARG A 239 -11.82 22.46 -35.35
C ARG A 239 -10.38 23.04 -35.41
N SER A 240 -9.48 22.29 -36.04
CA SER A 240 -8.14 22.77 -36.37
C SER A 240 -8.22 24.12 -37.13
N GLY A 241 -7.48 25.10 -36.65
CA GLY A 241 -7.49 26.46 -37.21
C GLY A 241 -8.50 27.42 -36.56
N CYS A 242 -9.38 26.93 -35.66
CA CYS A 242 -10.26 27.79 -34.85
C CYS A 242 -9.79 27.82 -33.42
N HIS A 243 -10.35 26.98 -32.56
CA HIS A 243 -10.01 26.95 -31.12
C HIS A 243 -9.57 25.54 -30.69
N ALA A 244 -8.61 24.96 -31.39
CA ALA A 244 -8.24 23.54 -31.24
C ALA A 244 -7.97 23.08 -29.78
N ASN A 245 -7.54 23.97 -28.91
CA ASN A 245 -7.26 23.67 -27.49
C ASN A 245 -7.95 24.69 -26.56
N GLY A 246 -9.10 25.26 -26.98
CA GLY A 246 -9.75 26.32 -26.23
C GLY A 246 -8.96 27.65 -26.27
N SER A 247 -7.95 27.74 -27.10
CA SER A 247 -7.18 28.97 -27.29
C SER A 247 -7.70 29.77 -28.49
N THR A 248 -7.47 31.08 -28.47
CA THR A 248 -7.69 31.91 -29.66
C THR A 248 -6.73 31.49 -30.76
N PRO A 249 -7.15 31.48 -32.05
CA PRO A 249 -6.27 31.23 -33.18
C PRO A 249 -5.09 32.20 -33.23
#